data_fe0d75aea6bf96232641c31cc97ddf52
#
_entry.id   fe0d75aea6bf96232641c31cc97ddf52
#
_cell.length_a   1.000
_cell.length_b   1.000
_cell.length_c   1.000
_cell.angle_alpha   90.00
_cell.angle_beta   90.00
_cell.angle_gamma   90.00
#
_symmetry.space_group_name_H-M   'P 1'
#
loop_
_entity.id
_entity.type
_entity.pdbx_description
1 polymer ?
#
loop_
_entity_poly.entity_id
_entity_poly.type
_entity_poly.pdbx_seq_one_letter_code
_entity_poly.pdbx_strand_id
1 'polypeptide(L)'
;MKTFVYIDHFKGDVQPASWEALGLAKTFGSAVALVFGSGVDEVAKAALEFGADEVLVADDASLADYRAETYASTLSALASSQSPNLILLPTTSRTRELAAMAAVDLNTGVLTDLVGLEANGDSFVATRPIYEGKLMEKTVCAGKPVMATIRGRAFPKPERAAGKSGTITKVAAAGEAKSSVEGYSASESAVNLGDAGIIVSGGRGVSNNPSLTPPAGMDEKQAEIWRAQQGFALVTELAQLLGGAVGASRAAVAGGYIPYAHQVGQTGKVVAPDLYIANGISGAIQHLVGMRNAKVIVAINKDADAPIFKAAKYGVVGDLFQILP
;
A
#
# COMPACT_ATOMS: atom_id res chain seq x y z
N MET A 1 -16.09 -1.55 -22.35
CA MET A 1 -14.77 -2.21 -22.37
C MET A 1 -14.75 -3.32 -21.34
N LYS A 2 -13.98 -4.40 -21.56
CA LYS A 2 -13.79 -5.49 -20.60
C LYS A 2 -12.49 -5.24 -19.82
N THR A 3 -12.59 -5.12 -18.51
CA THR A 3 -11.45 -4.87 -17.62
C THR A 3 -11.27 -6.05 -16.68
N PHE A 4 -10.08 -6.65 -16.68
CA PHE A 4 -9.67 -7.60 -15.66
C PHE A 4 -9.12 -6.85 -14.45
N VAL A 5 -9.49 -7.31 -13.27
CA VAL A 5 -8.97 -6.78 -12.00
C VAL A 5 -8.42 -7.92 -11.18
N TYR A 6 -7.10 -7.94 -11.00
CA TYR A 6 -6.48 -8.92 -10.13
C TYR A 6 -6.71 -8.54 -8.66
N ILE A 7 -7.30 -9.47 -7.90
CA ILE A 7 -7.55 -9.32 -6.47
C ILE A 7 -6.35 -9.86 -5.70
N ASP A 8 -5.49 -8.96 -5.23
CA ASP A 8 -4.33 -9.35 -4.42
C ASP A 8 -4.76 -9.64 -2.98
N HIS A 9 -4.45 -10.83 -2.50
CA HIS A 9 -4.75 -11.27 -1.14
C HIS A 9 -3.64 -12.15 -0.57
N PHE A 10 -3.56 -12.22 0.74
CA PHE A 10 -2.73 -13.18 1.45
C PHE A 10 -3.61 -14.03 2.34
N LYS A 11 -3.76 -15.32 1.99
CA LYS A 11 -4.59 -16.30 2.71
C LYS A 11 -6.02 -15.80 3.00
N GLY A 12 -6.63 -15.12 2.02
CA GLY A 12 -7.98 -14.57 2.12
C GLY A 12 -8.06 -13.13 2.62
N ASP A 13 -6.99 -12.58 3.20
CA ASP A 13 -6.92 -11.16 3.57
C ASP A 13 -6.58 -10.32 2.33
N VAL A 14 -7.56 -9.58 1.84
CA VAL A 14 -7.49 -8.84 0.57
C VAL A 14 -6.86 -7.47 0.77
N GLN A 15 -5.91 -7.12 -0.08
CA GLN A 15 -5.34 -5.79 -0.13
C GLN A 15 -6.40 -4.75 -0.53
N PRO A 16 -6.66 -3.72 0.28
CA PRO A 16 -7.73 -2.74 0.04
C PRO A 16 -7.71 -2.07 -1.33
N ALA A 17 -6.52 -1.85 -1.89
CA ALA A 17 -6.33 -1.28 -3.23
C ALA A 17 -6.88 -2.18 -4.36
N SER A 18 -7.11 -3.48 -4.11
CA SER A 18 -7.82 -4.36 -5.06
C SER A 18 -9.27 -3.92 -5.27
N TRP A 19 -9.93 -3.47 -4.19
CA TRP A 19 -11.28 -2.94 -4.28
C TRP A 19 -11.33 -1.59 -4.97
N GLU A 20 -10.32 -0.74 -4.76
CA GLU A 20 -10.18 0.53 -5.50
C GLU A 20 -10.01 0.27 -7.00
N ALA A 21 -9.19 -0.73 -7.37
CA ALA A 21 -9.02 -1.15 -8.77
C ALA A 21 -10.34 -1.64 -9.38
N LEU A 22 -11.16 -2.34 -8.59
CA LEU A 22 -12.47 -2.80 -9.03
C LEU A 22 -13.45 -1.63 -9.25
N GLY A 23 -13.46 -0.64 -8.33
CA GLY A 23 -14.21 0.60 -8.49
C GLY A 23 -13.80 1.38 -9.72
N LEU A 24 -12.50 1.50 -9.98
CA LEU A 24 -11.97 2.16 -11.17
C LEU A 24 -12.39 1.41 -12.45
N ALA A 25 -12.29 0.07 -12.48
CA ALA A 25 -12.67 -0.75 -13.63
C ALA A 25 -14.13 -0.52 -14.05
N LYS A 26 -15.03 -0.36 -13.09
CA LYS A 26 -16.46 -0.08 -13.34
C LYS A 26 -16.70 1.22 -14.11
N THR A 27 -15.82 2.19 -14.01
CA THR A 27 -15.94 3.46 -14.76
C THR A 27 -15.68 3.28 -16.27
N PHE A 28 -15.04 2.17 -16.66
CA PHE A 28 -14.72 1.88 -18.06
C PHE A 28 -15.66 0.83 -18.70
N GLY A 29 -16.49 0.16 -17.92
CA GLY A 29 -17.44 -0.84 -18.43
C GLY A 29 -17.51 -2.09 -17.54
N SER A 30 -17.41 -3.27 -18.16
CA SER A 30 -17.49 -4.55 -17.43
C SER A 30 -16.20 -4.81 -16.64
N ALA A 31 -16.36 -5.04 -15.33
CA ALA A 31 -15.28 -5.38 -14.41
C ALA A 31 -15.32 -6.88 -14.07
N VAL A 32 -14.29 -7.60 -14.47
CA VAL A 32 -14.12 -9.04 -14.21
C VAL A 32 -13.01 -9.21 -13.19
N ALA A 33 -13.35 -9.69 -12.00
CA ALA A 33 -12.36 -9.95 -10.95
C ALA A 33 -11.63 -11.27 -11.22
N LEU A 34 -10.30 -11.28 -11.04
CA LEU A 34 -9.46 -12.47 -11.10
C LEU A 34 -9.03 -12.81 -9.67
N VAL A 35 -9.43 -13.98 -9.19
CA VAL A 35 -9.12 -14.48 -7.84
C VAL A 35 -8.33 -15.77 -7.98
N PHE A 36 -7.07 -15.75 -7.56
CA PHE A 36 -6.14 -16.88 -7.65
C PHE A 36 -5.72 -17.32 -6.25
N GLY A 37 -5.72 -18.63 -6.01
CA GLY A 37 -5.30 -19.15 -4.70
C GLY A 37 -5.75 -20.57 -4.47
N SER A 38 -5.86 -20.95 -3.21
CA SER A 38 -6.47 -22.23 -2.77
C SER A 38 -7.44 -21.94 -1.62
N GLY A 39 -8.69 -22.41 -1.75
CA GLY A 39 -9.76 -22.13 -0.80
C GLY A 39 -10.21 -20.67 -0.81
N VAL A 40 -10.37 -20.07 -1.97
CA VAL A 40 -10.60 -18.61 -2.15
C VAL A 40 -12.06 -18.21 -2.42
N ASP A 41 -13.03 -19.09 -2.13
CA ASP A 41 -14.45 -18.84 -2.37
C ASP A 41 -14.97 -17.55 -1.69
N GLU A 42 -14.53 -17.26 -0.46
CA GLU A 42 -14.94 -16.06 0.26
C GLU A 42 -14.38 -14.78 -0.37
N VAL A 43 -13.17 -14.82 -0.93
CA VAL A 43 -12.58 -13.70 -1.69
C VAL A 43 -13.39 -13.46 -2.97
N ALA A 44 -13.81 -14.53 -3.65
CA ALA A 44 -14.63 -14.43 -4.84
C ALA A 44 -16.01 -13.81 -4.56
N LYS A 45 -16.67 -14.23 -3.48
CA LYS A 45 -17.94 -13.61 -3.02
C LYS A 45 -17.75 -12.13 -2.70
N ALA A 46 -16.69 -11.81 -1.95
CA ALA A 46 -16.38 -10.43 -1.63
C ALA A 46 -16.17 -9.57 -2.88
N ALA A 47 -15.52 -10.11 -3.93
CA ALA A 47 -15.33 -9.38 -5.18
C ALA A 47 -16.65 -9.01 -5.86
N LEU A 48 -17.67 -9.88 -5.83
CA LEU A 48 -19.03 -9.54 -6.29
C LEU A 48 -19.66 -8.43 -5.46
N GLU A 49 -19.54 -8.51 -4.15
CA GLU A 49 -20.07 -7.50 -3.23
C GLU A 49 -19.41 -6.12 -3.38
N PHE A 50 -18.13 -6.08 -3.79
CA PHE A 50 -17.41 -4.86 -4.13
C PHE A 50 -17.57 -4.40 -5.58
N GLY A 51 -18.42 -5.06 -6.36
CA GLY A 51 -18.88 -4.52 -7.64
C GLY A 51 -18.41 -5.25 -8.89
N ALA A 52 -17.74 -6.39 -8.78
CA ALA A 52 -17.46 -7.22 -9.95
C ALA A 52 -18.75 -7.63 -10.66
N ASP A 53 -18.73 -7.68 -11.99
CA ASP A 53 -19.83 -8.21 -12.80
C ASP A 53 -19.69 -9.73 -12.96
N GLU A 54 -18.46 -10.21 -13.00
CA GLU A 54 -18.08 -11.62 -13.08
C GLU A 54 -16.81 -11.82 -12.26
N VAL A 55 -16.63 -13.03 -11.72
CA VAL A 55 -15.39 -13.47 -11.05
C VAL A 55 -14.85 -14.71 -11.72
N LEU A 56 -13.62 -14.68 -12.16
CA LEU A 56 -12.87 -15.85 -12.63
C LEU A 56 -11.99 -16.35 -11.49
N VAL A 57 -12.24 -17.58 -11.05
CA VAL A 57 -11.56 -18.17 -9.90
C VAL A 57 -10.65 -19.29 -10.34
N ALA A 58 -9.34 -19.13 -10.16
CA ALA A 58 -8.38 -20.21 -10.22
C ALA A 58 -8.11 -20.72 -8.80
N ASP A 59 -8.90 -21.68 -8.36
CA ASP A 59 -8.78 -22.32 -7.05
C ASP A 59 -8.03 -23.65 -7.21
N ASP A 60 -6.72 -23.62 -6.97
CA ASP A 60 -5.84 -24.75 -7.16
C ASP A 60 -4.73 -24.80 -6.12
N ALA A 61 -4.33 -26.00 -5.70
CA ALA A 61 -3.25 -26.19 -4.73
C ALA A 61 -1.91 -25.61 -5.20
N SER A 62 -1.67 -25.54 -6.50
CA SER A 62 -0.46 -24.91 -7.08
C SER A 62 -0.42 -23.42 -6.86
N LEU A 63 -1.53 -22.79 -6.54
CA LEU A 63 -1.68 -21.35 -6.27
C LEU A 63 -1.87 -21.04 -4.77
N ALA A 64 -1.73 -22.04 -3.87
CA ALA A 64 -1.90 -21.84 -2.44
C ALA A 64 -0.93 -20.79 -1.86
N ASP A 65 0.30 -20.80 -2.35
CA ASP A 65 1.32 -19.79 -2.04
C ASP A 65 1.66 -19.02 -3.31
N TYR A 66 1.87 -17.71 -3.17
CA TYR A 66 2.25 -16.87 -4.31
C TYR A 66 3.61 -17.29 -4.87
N ARG A 67 3.59 -17.65 -6.15
CA ARG A 67 4.79 -17.89 -6.98
C ARG A 67 4.57 -17.20 -8.31
N ALA A 68 5.48 -16.31 -8.67
CA ALA A 68 5.28 -15.42 -9.81
C ALA A 68 5.03 -16.17 -11.12
N GLU A 69 5.71 -17.29 -11.32
CA GLU A 69 5.61 -18.08 -12.55
C GLU A 69 4.22 -18.69 -12.77
N THR A 70 3.60 -19.30 -11.76
CA THR A 70 2.25 -19.88 -11.89
C THR A 70 1.17 -18.82 -11.97
N TYR A 71 1.30 -17.75 -11.20
CA TYR A 71 0.37 -16.64 -11.22
C TYR A 71 0.41 -15.87 -12.55
N ALA A 72 1.62 -15.59 -13.09
CA ALA A 72 1.78 -14.92 -14.36
C ALA A 72 1.25 -15.78 -15.53
N SER A 73 1.58 -17.07 -15.56
CA SER A 73 1.06 -17.99 -16.58
C SER A 73 -0.46 -18.08 -16.55
N THR A 74 -1.08 -18.14 -15.37
CA THR A 74 -2.54 -18.17 -15.22
C THR A 74 -3.17 -16.86 -15.71
N LEU A 75 -2.62 -15.70 -15.32
CA LEU A 75 -3.09 -14.40 -15.80
C LEU A 75 -2.96 -14.27 -17.31
N SER A 76 -1.82 -14.63 -17.87
CA SER A 76 -1.51 -14.54 -19.31
C SER A 76 -2.41 -15.46 -20.15
N ALA A 77 -2.65 -16.69 -19.67
CA ALA A 77 -3.56 -17.63 -20.33
C ALA A 77 -5.01 -17.10 -20.37
N LEU A 78 -5.50 -16.55 -19.25
CA LEU A 78 -6.83 -15.94 -19.19
C LEU A 78 -6.93 -14.70 -20.08
N ALA A 79 -5.93 -13.83 -20.04
CA ALA A 79 -5.90 -12.63 -20.88
C ALA A 79 -5.87 -12.97 -22.37
N SER A 80 -5.10 -13.98 -22.77
CA SER A 80 -5.04 -14.45 -24.16
C SER A 80 -6.36 -15.05 -24.65
N SER A 81 -7.05 -15.82 -23.79
CA SER A 81 -8.31 -16.47 -24.13
C SER A 81 -9.51 -15.52 -24.17
N GLN A 82 -9.52 -14.48 -23.33
CA GLN A 82 -10.68 -13.60 -23.14
C GLN A 82 -10.48 -12.17 -23.64
N SER A 83 -9.27 -11.83 -24.08
CA SER A 83 -8.91 -10.56 -24.73
C SER A 83 -9.45 -9.30 -24.00
N PRO A 84 -9.10 -9.07 -22.70
CA PRO A 84 -9.52 -7.85 -22.02
C PRO A 84 -8.88 -6.63 -22.66
N ASN A 85 -9.53 -5.48 -22.57
CA ASN A 85 -8.97 -4.20 -23.02
C ASN A 85 -7.93 -3.66 -22.02
N LEU A 86 -8.17 -3.91 -20.72
CA LEU A 86 -7.39 -3.39 -19.62
C LEU A 86 -7.22 -4.47 -18.52
N ILE A 87 -6.05 -4.54 -17.93
CA ILE A 87 -5.77 -5.37 -16.75
C ILE A 87 -5.28 -4.44 -15.64
N LEU A 88 -6.03 -4.36 -14.54
CA LEU A 88 -5.70 -3.57 -13.36
C LEU A 88 -5.22 -4.46 -12.22
N LEU A 89 -4.16 -4.01 -11.56
CA LEU A 89 -3.63 -4.64 -10.35
C LEU A 89 -3.39 -3.56 -9.28
N PRO A 90 -3.51 -3.84 -7.97
CA PRO A 90 -3.01 -2.92 -6.95
C PRO A 90 -1.47 -2.86 -7.00
N THR A 91 -0.85 -1.77 -6.57
CA THR A 91 0.61 -1.67 -6.49
C THR A 91 1.13 -2.30 -5.19
N THR A 92 1.53 -3.56 -5.25
CA THR A 92 2.19 -4.29 -4.15
C THR A 92 3.50 -4.90 -4.65
N SER A 93 4.32 -5.45 -3.78
CA SER A 93 5.56 -6.15 -4.20
C SER A 93 5.25 -7.32 -5.14
N ARG A 94 4.23 -8.13 -4.79
CA ARG A 94 3.81 -9.29 -5.61
C ARG A 94 3.25 -8.87 -6.96
N THR A 95 2.38 -7.88 -6.99
CA THR A 95 1.71 -7.47 -8.23
C THR A 95 2.61 -6.72 -9.19
N ARG A 96 3.66 -6.05 -8.70
CA ARG A 96 4.71 -5.49 -9.57
C ARG A 96 5.44 -6.58 -10.34
N GLU A 97 5.81 -7.66 -9.65
CA GLU A 97 6.44 -8.82 -10.27
C GLU A 97 5.48 -9.54 -11.23
N LEU A 98 4.26 -9.84 -10.76
CA LEU A 98 3.21 -10.46 -11.56
C LEU A 98 2.93 -9.69 -12.85
N ALA A 99 2.73 -8.37 -12.75
CA ALA A 99 2.44 -7.52 -13.90
C ALA A 99 3.60 -7.50 -14.89
N ALA A 100 4.85 -7.44 -14.40
CA ALA A 100 6.02 -7.44 -15.29
C ALA A 100 6.16 -8.76 -16.06
N MET A 101 5.99 -9.90 -15.39
CA MET A 101 6.06 -11.21 -16.04
C MET A 101 4.93 -11.41 -17.04
N ALA A 102 3.69 -11.14 -16.65
CA ALA A 102 2.54 -11.27 -17.55
C ALA A 102 2.62 -10.32 -18.76
N ALA A 103 3.18 -9.12 -18.60
CA ALA A 103 3.37 -8.19 -19.70
C ALA A 103 4.36 -8.71 -20.75
N VAL A 104 5.40 -9.42 -20.33
CA VAL A 104 6.33 -10.10 -21.27
C VAL A 104 5.60 -11.18 -22.06
N ASP A 105 4.82 -12.05 -21.39
CA ASP A 105 4.07 -13.12 -22.04
C ASP A 105 3.02 -12.57 -23.03
N LEU A 106 2.40 -11.44 -22.69
CA LEU A 106 1.37 -10.78 -23.49
C LEU A 106 1.94 -9.80 -24.53
N ASN A 107 3.26 -9.66 -24.60
CA ASN A 107 3.95 -8.69 -25.48
C ASN A 107 3.40 -7.26 -25.36
N THR A 108 3.22 -6.80 -24.13
CA THR A 108 2.71 -5.45 -23.81
C THR A 108 3.57 -4.76 -22.75
N GLY A 109 3.21 -3.51 -22.40
CA GLY A 109 3.86 -2.76 -21.33
C GLY A 109 2.96 -2.61 -20.10
N VAL A 110 3.57 -2.20 -18.98
CA VAL A 110 2.86 -1.90 -17.73
C VAL A 110 2.97 -0.41 -17.39
N LEU A 111 1.83 0.24 -17.22
CA LEU A 111 1.70 1.58 -16.67
C LEU A 111 1.72 1.46 -15.13
N THR A 112 2.77 1.92 -14.47
CA THR A 112 3.02 1.57 -13.06
C THR A 112 2.66 2.69 -12.09
N ASP A 113 2.07 2.29 -10.94
CA ASP A 113 1.88 3.14 -9.75
C ASP A 113 1.03 4.40 -10.03
N LEU A 114 -0.10 4.20 -10.69
CA LEU A 114 -0.96 5.26 -11.17
C LEU A 114 -1.77 5.91 -10.05
N VAL A 115 -1.97 7.23 -10.21
CA VAL A 115 -2.91 8.04 -9.40
C VAL A 115 -4.05 8.61 -10.24
N GLY A 116 -4.04 8.38 -11.55
CA GLY A 116 -5.11 8.74 -12.49
C GLY A 116 -5.06 7.85 -13.72
N LEU A 117 -6.23 7.49 -14.25
CA LEU A 117 -6.39 6.73 -15.48
C LEU A 117 -7.67 7.18 -16.18
N GLU A 118 -7.54 7.61 -17.42
CA GLU A 118 -8.64 8.14 -18.25
C GLU A 118 -8.71 7.36 -19.55
N ALA A 119 -9.92 6.97 -19.97
CA ALA A 119 -10.11 6.36 -21.28
C ALA A 119 -9.97 7.43 -22.38
N ASN A 120 -9.29 7.07 -23.46
CA ASN A 120 -9.12 7.90 -24.66
C ASN A 120 -9.32 7.01 -25.92
N GLY A 121 -10.57 6.93 -26.36
CA GLY A 121 -10.96 5.97 -27.40
C GLY A 121 -10.65 4.53 -26.97
N ASP A 122 -9.85 3.82 -27.77
CA ASP A 122 -9.40 2.45 -27.48
C ASP A 122 -8.11 2.37 -26.66
N SER A 123 -7.62 3.51 -26.15
CA SER A 123 -6.41 3.60 -25.32
C SER A 123 -6.71 4.23 -23.96
N PHE A 124 -5.70 4.30 -23.11
CA PHE A 124 -5.78 4.89 -21.78
C PHE A 124 -4.65 5.89 -21.58
N VAL A 125 -4.98 7.04 -21.00
CA VAL A 125 -4.00 8.03 -20.53
C VAL A 125 -3.81 7.83 -19.04
N ALA A 126 -2.63 7.41 -18.66
CA ALA A 126 -2.26 7.18 -17.28
C ALA A 126 -1.53 8.39 -16.69
N THR A 127 -1.83 8.71 -15.45
CA THR A 127 -1.16 9.78 -14.69
C THR A 127 -0.46 9.18 -13.49
N ARG A 128 0.84 9.49 -13.33
CA ARG A 128 1.61 9.09 -12.15
C ARG A 128 2.56 10.19 -11.70
N PRO A 129 2.87 10.29 -10.39
CA PRO A 129 3.90 11.19 -9.90
C PRO A 129 5.29 10.60 -10.18
N ILE A 130 6.19 11.47 -10.66
CA ILE A 130 7.62 11.17 -10.85
C ILE A 130 8.46 12.21 -10.09
N TYR A 131 9.77 11.95 -9.95
CA TYR A 131 10.68 12.82 -9.18
C TYR A 131 10.11 13.22 -7.81
N GLU A 132 9.70 12.20 -7.04
CA GLU A 132 9.17 12.38 -5.68
C GLU A 132 7.87 13.22 -5.62
N GLY A 133 7.08 13.17 -6.70
CA GLY A 133 5.82 13.91 -6.81
C GLY A 133 5.99 15.38 -7.18
N LYS A 134 7.19 15.80 -7.58
CA LYS A 134 7.42 17.17 -8.13
C LYS A 134 6.81 17.35 -9.49
N LEU A 135 6.72 16.29 -10.27
CA LEU A 135 6.13 16.28 -11.60
C LEU A 135 5.05 15.20 -11.68
N MET A 136 4.04 15.48 -12.50
CA MET A 136 3.01 14.52 -12.89
C MET A 136 3.26 14.12 -14.33
N GLU A 137 3.59 12.84 -14.54
CA GLU A 137 3.75 12.27 -15.88
C GLU A 137 2.39 11.83 -16.40
N LYS A 138 2.08 12.15 -17.66
CA LYS A 138 1.00 11.53 -18.44
C LYS A 138 1.61 10.65 -19.52
N THR A 139 1.18 9.39 -19.55
CA THR A 139 1.74 8.40 -20.49
C THR A 139 0.65 7.48 -21.02
N VAL A 140 0.90 6.86 -22.16
CA VAL A 140 0.03 5.89 -22.80
C VAL A 140 0.81 4.62 -23.12
N CYS A 141 0.12 3.48 -23.14
CA CYS A 141 0.68 2.21 -23.61
C CYS A 141 0.09 1.87 -24.98
N ALA A 142 0.94 1.60 -25.97
CA ALA A 142 0.50 1.17 -27.30
C ALA A 142 0.16 -0.32 -27.37
N GLY A 143 0.69 -1.13 -26.43
CA GLY A 143 0.43 -2.57 -26.37
C GLY A 143 -1.00 -2.88 -25.92
N LYS A 144 -1.50 -4.05 -26.28
CA LYS A 144 -2.79 -4.60 -25.83
C LYS A 144 -2.63 -6.04 -25.34
N PRO A 145 -3.31 -6.41 -24.23
CA PRO A 145 -4.12 -5.53 -23.38
C PRO A 145 -3.25 -4.43 -22.74
N VAL A 146 -3.86 -3.29 -22.39
CA VAL A 146 -3.17 -2.31 -21.53
C VAL A 146 -3.09 -2.89 -20.13
N MET A 147 -1.91 -2.89 -19.53
CA MET A 147 -1.73 -3.32 -18.15
C MET A 147 -1.37 -2.13 -17.27
N ALA A 148 -1.95 -2.08 -16.07
CA ALA A 148 -1.68 -0.98 -15.16
C ALA A 148 -1.68 -1.43 -13.69
N THR A 149 -0.76 -0.87 -12.89
CA THR A 149 -0.84 -0.98 -11.43
C THR A 149 -1.28 0.35 -10.83
N ILE A 150 -2.23 0.31 -9.92
CA ILE A 150 -2.77 1.52 -9.27
C ILE A 150 -2.16 1.70 -7.88
N ARG A 151 -1.88 2.93 -7.49
CA ARG A 151 -1.41 3.27 -6.15
C ARG A 151 -2.56 3.14 -5.15
N GLY A 152 -2.32 2.49 -4.03
CA GLY A 152 -3.29 2.40 -2.95
C GLY A 152 -3.73 3.78 -2.45
N ARG A 153 -5.00 3.91 -2.13
CA ARG A 153 -5.68 5.14 -1.68
C ARG A 153 -5.70 6.30 -2.71
N ALA A 154 -5.38 6.00 -3.97
CA ALA A 154 -5.45 6.99 -5.06
C ALA A 154 -6.84 7.02 -5.74
N PHE A 155 -7.60 5.96 -5.61
CA PHE A 155 -8.92 5.84 -6.23
C PHE A 155 -9.99 5.52 -5.18
N PRO A 156 -11.25 5.94 -5.40
CA PRO A 156 -12.31 5.66 -4.46
C PRO A 156 -12.59 4.14 -4.38
N LYS A 157 -12.64 3.63 -3.14
CA LYS A 157 -13.09 2.27 -2.87
C LYS A 157 -14.62 2.23 -2.96
N PRO A 158 -15.22 1.29 -3.71
CA PRO A 158 -16.67 1.13 -3.74
C PRO A 158 -17.21 0.68 -2.37
N GLU A 159 -18.45 1.03 -2.08
CA GLU A 159 -19.15 0.51 -0.93
C GLU A 159 -19.47 -0.98 -1.13
N ARG A 160 -19.40 -1.74 -0.05
CA ARG A 160 -19.70 -3.17 -0.06
C ARG A 160 -21.21 -3.38 -0.09
N ALA A 161 -21.73 -3.94 -1.16
CA ALA A 161 -23.12 -4.35 -1.30
C ALA A 161 -23.29 -5.80 -0.81
N ALA A 162 -23.43 -5.98 0.52
CA ALA A 162 -23.53 -7.29 1.13
C ALA A 162 -24.64 -8.15 0.50
N GLY A 163 -24.34 -9.41 0.20
CA GLY A 163 -25.26 -10.37 -0.40
C GLY A 163 -25.48 -10.19 -1.91
N LYS A 164 -24.74 -9.28 -2.56
CA LYS A 164 -24.78 -9.18 -4.02
C LYS A 164 -24.25 -10.47 -4.62
N SER A 165 -25.04 -11.09 -5.49
CA SER A 165 -24.70 -12.30 -6.24
C SER A 165 -24.33 -11.96 -7.69
N GLY A 166 -23.59 -12.84 -8.33
CA GLY A 166 -23.21 -12.73 -9.72
C GLY A 166 -22.57 -14.03 -10.22
N THR A 167 -21.98 -14.00 -11.39
CA THR A 167 -21.37 -15.17 -12.00
C THR A 167 -19.97 -15.39 -11.43
N ILE A 168 -19.74 -16.58 -10.87
CA ILE A 168 -18.41 -17.07 -10.48
C ILE A 168 -18.08 -18.24 -11.42
N THR A 169 -17.03 -18.07 -12.21
CA THR A 169 -16.58 -19.09 -13.19
C THR A 169 -15.25 -19.67 -12.71
N LYS A 170 -15.20 -20.98 -12.49
CA LYS A 170 -13.94 -21.67 -12.20
C LYS A 170 -13.10 -21.79 -13.46
N VAL A 171 -11.81 -21.48 -13.35
CA VAL A 171 -10.83 -21.56 -14.43
C VAL A 171 -9.63 -22.37 -13.99
N ALA A 172 -8.94 -22.98 -14.93
CA ALA A 172 -7.75 -23.75 -14.64
C ALA A 172 -6.56 -22.85 -14.30
N ALA A 173 -5.75 -23.25 -13.34
CA ALA A 173 -4.41 -22.71 -13.16
C ALA A 173 -3.52 -23.13 -14.32
N ALA A 174 -2.53 -22.30 -14.67
CA ALA A 174 -1.57 -22.56 -15.74
C ALA A 174 -0.13 -22.37 -15.26
N GLY A 175 0.80 -23.02 -15.97
CA GLY A 175 2.22 -22.96 -15.69
C GLY A 175 2.67 -23.94 -14.60
N GLU A 176 3.98 -24.14 -14.54
CA GLU A 176 4.63 -24.95 -13.51
C GLU A 176 5.43 -24.08 -12.57
N ALA A 177 5.35 -24.36 -11.29
CA ALA A 177 6.17 -23.69 -10.28
C ALA A 177 7.62 -24.18 -10.38
N LYS A 178 8.55 -23.26 -10.46
CA LYS A 178 10.01 -23.51 -10.44
C LYS A 178 10.62 -23.27 -9.07
N SER A 179 9.83 -22.72 -8.15
CA SER A 179 10.21 -22.39 -6.78
C SER A 179 9.25 -23.02 -5.78
N SER A 180 9.66 -23.12 -4.52
CA SER A 180 8.82 -23.56 -3.42
C SER A 180 8.87 -22.54 -2.29
N VAL A 181 7.75 -22.36 -1.59
CA VAL A 181 7.69 -21.54 -0.39
C VAL A 181 7.89 -22.46 0.83
N GLU A 182 9.01 -22.30 1.54
CA GLU A 182 9.32 -23.10 2.72
C GLU A 182 8.60 -22.61 3.98
N GLY A 183 8.23 -21.33 4.01
CA GLY A 183 7.52 -20.73 5.13
C GLY A 183 7.41 -19.22 5.04
N TYR A 184 6.75 -18.64 6.02
CA TYR A 184 6.55 -17.20 6.16
C TYR A 184 7.17 -16.72 7.46
N SER A 185 7.93 -15.63 7.39
CA SER A 185 8.38 -14.91 8.57
C SER A 185 7.35 -13.85 8.93
N ALA A 186 6.81 -13.92 10.15
CA ALA A 186 5.89 -12.90 10.63
C ALA A 186 6.65 -11.58 10.83
N SER A 187 6.10 -10.48 10.29
CA SER A 187 6.54 -9.14 10.66
C SER A 187 5.96 -8.80 12.03
N GLU A 188 6.80 -8.28 12.93
CA GLU A 188 6.37 -7.87 14.28
C GLU A 188 5.37 -6.68 14.29
N SER A 189 5.12 -6.04 13.15
CA SER A 189 4.18 -4.92 13.05
C SER A 189 2.76 -5.41 12.78
N ALA A 190 1.89 -5.26 13.77
CA ALA A 190 0.47 -5.67 13.70
C ALA A 190 -0.37 -4.88 12.68
N VAL A 191 0.10 -3.73 12.16
CA VAL A 191 -0.66 -2.88 11.22
C VAL A 191 0.19 -2.54 10.00
N ASN A 192 -0.36 -2.81 8.81
CA ASN A 192 0.30 -2.44 7.57
C ASN A 192 0.20 -0.92 7.34
N LEU A 193 1.34 -0.22 7.42
CA LEU A 193 1.41 1.22 7.18
C LEU A 193 0.82 1.65 5.82
N GLY A 194 0.93 0.80 4.80
CA GLY A 194 0.45 1.12 3.45
C GLY A 194 -1.08 1.29 3.37
N ASP A 195 -1.80 0.58 4.23
CA ASP A 195 -3.27 0.52 4.21
C ASP A 195 -3.91 1.33 5.35
N ALA A 196 -3.10 1.84 6.28
CA ALA A 196 -3.59 2.56 7.44
C ALA A 196 -4.30 3.88 7.08
N GLY A 197 -5.50 4.06 7.61
CA GLY A 197 -6.25 5.33 7.49
C GLY A 197 -5.68 6.44 8.33
N ILE A 198 -5.07 6.10 9.46
CA ILE A 198 -4.44 7.02 10.39
C ILE A 198 -3.03 6.52 10.68
N ILE A 199 -2.05 7.41 10.62
CA ILE A 199 -0.67 7.11 10.99
C ILE A 199 -0.19 8.14 12.00
N VAL A 200 0.28 7.64 13.15
CA VAL A 200 0.98 8.45 14.16
C VAL A 200 2.47 8.13 14.07
N SER A 201 3.29 9.11 13.72
CA SER A 201 4.69 8.88 13.38
C SER A 201 5.62 9.63 14.33
N GLY A 202 6.69 8.95 14.77
CA GLY A 202 7.72 9.51 15.61
C GLY A 202 9.02 9.83 14.86
N GLY A 203 9.62 10.98 15.15
CA GLY A 203 10.94 11.37 14.70
C GLY A 203 12.01 11.17 15.77
N ARG A 204 13.22 11.68 15.51
CA ARG A 204 14.30 11.68 16.51
C ARG A 204 13.93 12.46 17.78
N GLY A 205 13.03 13.43 17.67
CA GLY A 205 12.56 14.23 18.82
C GLY A 205 11.89 13.42 19.93
N VAL A 206 11.43 12.19 19.65
CA VAL A 206 10.81 11.33 20.69
C VAL A 206 11.82 10.81 21.74
N SER A 207 13.14 10.92 21.49
CA SER A 207 14.18 10.59 22.47
C SER A 207 14.47 11.70 23.48
N ASN A 208 13.93 12.90 23.26
CA ASN A 208 14.31 14.10 23.98
C ASN A 208 13.40 14.45 25.17
N ASN A 209 12.86 13.46 25.89
CA ASN A 209 12.07 13.71 27.09
C ASN A 209 12.98 14.07 28.28
N PRO A 210 12.93 15.30 28.76
CA PRO A 210 13.80 15.76 29.87
C PRO A 210 13.39 15.16 31.23
N SER A 211 12.18 14.65 31.35
CA SER A 211 11.65 14.10 32.61
C SER A 211 12.08 12.65 32.85
N LEU A 212 12.67 12.01 31.86
CA LEU A 212 13.07 10.59 31.93
C LEU A 212 14.55 10.47 32.36
N THR A 213 14.77 9.73 33.43
CA THR A 213 16.10 9.35 33.90
C THR A 213 16.35 7.89 33.49
N PRO A 214 17.31 7.64 32.58
CA PRO A 214 17.66 6.28 32.17
C PRO A 214 18.17 5.44 33.36
N PRO A 215 17.98 4.12 33.34
CA PRO A 215 18.56 3.22 34.33
C PRO A 215 20.09 3.38 34.44
N ALA A 216 20.62 3.20 35.65
CA ALA A 216 22.04 3.29 35.91
C ALA A 216 22.82 2.23 35.13
N GLY A 217 24.01 2.57 34.62
CA GLY A 217 24.88 1.65 33.88
C GLY A 217 24.71 1.64 32.36
N MET A 218 23.78 2.43 31.82
CA MET A 218 23.66 2.61 30.37
C MET A 218 24.70 3.62 29.87
N ASP A 219 25.29 3.33 28.72
CA ASP A 219 26.05 4.35 27.99
C ASP A 219 25.09 5.37 27.35
N GLU A 220 25.66 6.46 26.80
CA GLU A 220 24.88 7.56 26.22
C GLU A 220 23.91 7.12 25.11
N LYS A 221 24.38 6.21 24.24
CA LYS A 221 23.57 5.66 23.14
C LYS A 221 22.46 4.75 23.63
N GLN A 222 22.74 3.91 24.60
CA GLN A 222 21.75 3.05 25.24
C GLN A 222 20.68 3.88 25.96
N ALA A 223 21.10 4.94 26.66
CA ALA A 223 20.20 5.87 27.33
C ALA A 223 19.31 6.65 26.34
N GLU A 224 19.85 7.05 25.17
CA GLU A 224 19.09 7.68 24.10
C GLU A 224 18.04 6.72 23.54
N ILE A 225 18.42 5.48 23.20
CA ILE A 225 17.50 4.46 22.69
C ILE A 225 16.40 4.17 23.71
N TRP A 226 16.76 4.02 24.99
CA TRP A 226 15.78 3.77 26.04
C TRP A 226 14.76 4.91 26.14
N ARG A 227 15.20 6.19 26.17
CA ARG A 227 14.27 7.35 26.15
C ARG A 227 13.40 7.37 24.91
N ALA A 228 13.96 7.03 23.75
CA ALA A 228 13.23 6.97 22.50
C ALA A 228 12.13 5.90 22.52
N GLN A 229 12.41 4.72 23.10
CA GLN A 229 11.41 3.68 23.27
C GLN A 229 10.24 4.14 24.17
N GLN A 230 10.52 4.89 25.24
CA GLN A 230 9.46 5.50 26.05
C GLN A 230 8.64 6.53 25.26
N GLY A 231 9.29 7.34 24.42
CA GLY A 231 8.62 8.29 23.54
C GLY A 231 7.78 7.58 22.44
N PHE A 232 8.27 6.48 21.90
CA PHE A 232 7.50 5.66 20.97
C PHE A 232 6.33 4.93 21.64
N ALA A 233 6.39 4.65 22.94
CA ALA A 233 5.25 4.13 23.68
C ALA A 233 4.06 5.12 23.63
N LEU A 234 4.29 6.42 23.84
CA LEU A 234 3.25 7.45 23.72
C LEU A 234 2.70 7.55 22.27
N VAL A 235 3.59 7.49 21.28
CA VAL A 235 3.18 7.49 19.85
C VAL A 235 2.31 6.27 19.55
N THR A 236 2.65 5.11 20.12
CA THR A 236 1.91 3.85 19.95
C THR A 236 0.54 3.92 20.63
N GLU A 237 0.49 4.46 21.84
CA GLU A 237 -0.76 4.62 22.58
C GLU A 237 -1.75 5.52 21.81
N LEU A 238 -1.29 6.67 21.33
CA LEU A 238 -2.11 7.56 20.50
C LEU A 238 -2.55 6.87 19.20
N ALA A 239 -1.67 6.09 18.55
CA ALA A 239 -2.04 5.35 17.36
C ALA A 239 -3.13 4.31 17.64
N GLN A 240 -3.03 3.59 18.76
CA GLN A 240 -4.02 2.60 19.16
C GLN A 240 -5.37 3.23 19.49
N LEU A 241 -5.40 4.33 20.22
CA LEU A 241 -6.61 5.07 20.54
C LEU A 241 -7.36 5.57 19.31
N LEU A 242 -6.60 5.95 18.27
CA LEU A 242 -7.16 6.39 16.99
C LEU A 242 -7.43 5.24 16.00
N GLY A 243 -7.14 3.99 16.36
CA GLY A 243 -7.26 2.85 15.44
C GLY A 243 -6.30 2.94 14.26
N GLY A 244 -5.14 3.58 14.46
CA GLY A 244 -4.13 3.84 13.44
C GLY A 244 -2.87 2.98 13.56
N ALA A 245 -1.92 3.20 12.64
CA ALA A 245 -0.63 2.57 12.61
C ALA A 245 0.49 3.49 13.15
N VAL A 246 1.57 2.88 13.64
CA VAL A 246 2.76 3.59 14.10
C VAL A 246 3.75 3.71 12.96
N GLY A 247 4.11 4.96 12.60
CA GLY A 247 5.16 5.29 11.66
C GLY A 247 6.42 5.83 12.32
N ALA A 248 7.52 5.87 11.57
CA ALA A 248 8.77 6.44 12.06
C ALA A 248 9.57 7.13 10.96
N SER A 249 10.36 8.13 11.32
CA SER A 249 11.33 8.72 10.41
C SER A 249 12.55 7.79 10.22
N ARG A 250 13.26 7.93 9.08
CA ARG A 250 14.52 7.23 8.86
C ARG A 250 15.53 7.44 10.00
N ALA A 251 15.59 8.67 10.54
CA ALA A 251 16.52 8.99 11.63
C ALA A 251 16.21 8.22 12.92
N ALA A 252 14.92 7.99 13.24
CA ALA A 252 14.52 7.17 14.37
C ALA A 252 14.85 5.69 14.17
N VAL A 253 14.60 5.15 12.98
CA VAL A 253 14.93 3.76 12.62
C VAL A 253 16.45 3.55 12.62
N ALA A 254 17.23 4.44 11.98
CA ALA A 254 18.69 4.37 11.97
C ALA A 254 19.30 4.54 13.37
N GLY A 255 18.63 5.25 14.26
CA GLY A 255 19.00 5.37 15.68
C GLY A 255 18.75 4.12 16.51
N GLY A 256 18.02 3.13 15.94
CA GLY A 256 17.64 1.91 16.68
C GLY A 256 16.46 2.09 17.63
N TYR A 257 15.64 3.14 17.45
CA TYR A 257 14.51 3.43 18.32
C TYR A 257 13.31 2.51 18.06
N ILE A 258 13.12 2.12 16.80
CA ILE A 258 12.00 1.29 16.33
C ILE A 258 12.43 0.50 15.08
N PRO A 259 11.88 -0.70 14.83
CA PRO A 259 12.21 -1.51 13.65
C PRO A 259 11.94 -0.83 12.31
N TYR A 260 12.70 -1.25 11.27
CA TYR A 260 12.59 -0.73 9.90
C TYR A 260 11.18 -0.85 9.29
N ALA A 261 10.39 -1.83 9.72
CA ALA A 261 9.01 -2.03 9.26
C ALA A 261 8.12 -0.78 9.43
N HIS A 262 8.46 0.10 10.37
CA HIS A 262 7.77 1.36 10.67
C HIS A 262 8.26 2.56 9.85
N GLN A 263 9.32 2.38 9.03
CA GLN A 263 9.92 3.52 8.34
C GLN A 263 9.00 4.08 7.25
N VAL A 264 8.69 5.39 7.36
CA VAL A 264 8.01 6.18 6.34
C VAL A 264 9.02 7.10 5.66
N GLY A 265 9.01 7.14 4.33
CA GLY A 265 9.89 7.99 3.55
C GLY A 265 10.32 7.36 2.23
N GLN A 266 11.21 8.02 1.52
CA GLN A 266 11.73 7.61 0.21
C GLN A 266 12.32 6.18 0.21
N THR A 267 13.06 5.83 1.25
CA THR A 267 13.70 4.51 1.42
C THR A 267 12.91 3.58 2.34
N GLY A 268 11.75 4.00 2.80
CA GLY A 268 10.79 3.23 3.58
C GLY A 268 9.49 3.04 2.82
N LYS A 269 8.38 3.04 3.54
CA LYS A 269 7.04 2.96 2.95
C LYS A 269 6.55 4.33 2.52
N VAL A 270 5.92 4.42 1.35
CA VAL A 270 5.14 5.58 0.91
C VAL A 270 3.70 5.34 1.31
N VAL A 271 3.12 6.29 2.03
CA VAL A 271 1.80 6.18 2.64
C VAL A 271 0.90 7.35 2.21
N ALA A 272 -0.41 7.13 2.19
CA ALA A 272 -1.41 8.14 1.88
C ALA A 272 -2.61 8.06 2.83
N PRO A 273 -2.41 8.21 4.17
CA PRO A 273 -3.49 8.12 5.14
C PRO A 273 -4.45 9.30 5.04
N ASP A 274 -5.62 9.17 5.66
CA ASP A 274 -6.53 10.30 5.84
C ASP A 274 -5.96 11.30 6.85
N LEU A 275 -5.26 10.79 7.88
CA LEU A 275 -4.60 11.60 8.90
C LEU A 275 -3.17 11.09 9.16
N TYR A 276 -2.20 12.00 9.08
CA TYR A 276 -0.81 11.76 9.45
C TYR A 276 -0.40 12.71 10.56
N ILE A 277 -0.03 12.18 11.74
CA ILE A 277 0.43 12.96 12.88
C ILE A 277 1.95 12.78 13.00
N ALA A 278 2.71 13.86 12.79
CA ALA A 278 4.17 13.89 12.81
C ALA A 278 4.68 14.45 14.14
N ASN A 279 5.27 13.59 15.00
CA ASN A 279 5.73 13.95 16.34
C ASN A 279 7.25 14.03 16.37
N GLY A 280 7.82 15.21 16.62
CA GLY A 280 9.27 15.41 16.70
C GLY A 280 10.02 15.06 15.40
N ILE A 281 9.38 15.22 14.26
CA ILE A 281 9.92 14.99 12.91
C ILE A 281 10.33 16.33 12.31
N SER A 282 11.56 16.42 11.77
CA SER A 282 12.07 17.67 11.19
C SER A 282 11.41 18.06 9.85
N GLY A 283 10.96 17.07 9.05
CA GLY A 283 10.41 17.32 7.73
C GLY A 283 11.46 17.37 6.62
N ALA A 284 12.51 16.55 6.73
CA ALA A 284 13.44 16.33 5.63
C ALA A 284 12.70 15.85 4.38
N ILE A 285 13.16 16.26 3.20
CA ILE A 285 12.52 15.96 1.90
C ILE A 285 12.27 14.45 1.76
N GLN A 286 13.22 13.61 2.16
CA GLN A 286 13.11 12.16 2.07
C GLN A 286 11.97 11.59 2.91
N HIS A 287 11.62 12.23 4.04
CA HIS A 287 10.46 11.84 4.85
C HIS A 287 9.17 12.35 4.21
N LEU A 288 9.15 13.61 3.77
CA LEU A 288 7.98 14.22 3.14
C LEU A 288 7.51 13.45 1.91
N VAL A 289 8.42 12.93 1.10
CA VAL A 289 8.09 12.05 -0.05
C VAL A 289 7.23 10.88 0.35
N GLY A 290 7.49 10.29 1.51
CA GLY A 290 6.75 9.13 2.00
C GLY A 290 5.36 9.45 2.54
N MET A 291 5.04 10.71 2.90
CA MET A 291 3.79 11.01 3.61
C MET A 291 3.01 12.22 3.09
N ARG A 292 3.54 12.95 2.10
CA ARG A 292 2.89 14.17 1.57
C ARG A 292 1.52 13.95 0.94
N ASN A 293 1.20 12.72 0.57
CA ASN A 293 -0.11 12.34 0.02
C ASN A 293 -1.18 12.10 1.09
N ALA A 294 -0.85 12.27 2.38
CA ALA A 294 -1.84 12.28 3.45
C ALA A 294 -2.85 13.42 3.24
N LYS A 295 -4.15 13.15 3.45
CA LYS A 295 -5.20 14.17 3.28
C LYS A 295 -5.07 15.30 4.30
N VAL A 296 -4.73 14.95 5.54
CA VAL A 296 -4.47 15.89 6.61
C VAL A 296 -3.15 15.53 7.28
N ILE A 297 -2.27 16.52 7.40
CA ILE A 297 -1.01 16.40 8.14
C ILE A 297 -1.09 17.31 9.36
N VAL A 298 -0.86 16.74 10.53
CA VAL A 298 -0.68 17.44 11.79
C VAL A 298 0.79 17.30 12.20
N ALA A 299 1.46 18.40 12.55
CA ALA A 299 2.85 18.38 12.97
C ALA A 299 2.99 18.94 14.38
N ILE A 300 3.73 18.24 15.24
CA ILE A 300 4.10 18.66 16.59
C ILE A 300 5.63 18.73 16.66
N ASN A 301 6.18 19.89 16.88
CA ASN A 301 7.63 20.10 16.98
C ASN A 301 7.95 21.27 17.90
N LYS A 302 9.05 21.17 18.66
CA LYS A 302 9.57 22.29 19.48
C LYS A 302 10.17 23.41 18.63
N ASP A 303 10.77 23.06 17.49
CA ASP A 303 11.38 24.00 16.57
C ASP A 303 10.31 24.58 15.63
N ALA A 304 9.99 25.87 15.83
CA ALA A 304 9.00 26.59 15.03
C ALA A 304 9.40 26.69 13.53
N ASP A 305 10.69 26.61 13.24
CA ASP A 305 11.23 26.70 11.87
C ASP A 305 11.38 25.32 11.20
N ALA A 306 10.96 24.24 11.86
CA ALA A 306 11.04 22.90 11.32
C ALA A 306 10.32 22.78 9.96
N PRO A 307 10.97 22.29 8.90
CA PRO A 307 10.40 22.19 7.56
C PRO A 307 9.08 21.39 7.49
N ILE A 308 8.79 20.54 8.48
CA ILE A 308 7.56 19.76 8.55
C ILE A 308 6.31 20.65 8.56
N PHE A 309 6.39 21.85 9.17
CA PHE A 309 5.27 22.78 9.24
C PHE A 309 4.86 23.32 7.86
N LYS A 310 5.78 23.34 6.87
CA LYS A 310 5.44 23.73 5.49
C LYS A 310 4.54 22.72 4.78
N ALA A 311 4.54 21.47 5.24
CA ALA A 311 3.69 20.41 4.70
C ALA A 311 2.43 20.19 5.56
N ALA A 312 2.42 20.64 6.79
CA ALA A 312 1.34 20.41 7.75
C ALA A 312 0.15 21.34 7.47
N LYS A 313 -1.06 20.80 7.57
CA LYS A 313 -2.29 21.58 7.60
C LYS A 313 -2.49 22.24 8.98
N TYR A 314 -2.08 21.54 10.03
CA TYR A 314 -2.12 22.02 11.41
C TYR A 314 -0.76 21.81 12.04
N GLY A 315 -0.20 22.87 12.62
CA GLY A 315 1.08 22.85 13.31
C GLY A 315 0.93 23.25 14.76
N VAL A 316 1.53 22.47 15.65
CA VAL A 316 1.61 22.79 17.08
C VAL A 316 3.08 22.94 17.45
N VAL A 317 3.49 24.17 17.76
CA VAL A 317 4.84 24.45 18.27
C VAL A 317 4.85 24.19 19.77
N GLY A 318 5.52 23.12 20.20
CA GLY A 318 5.54 22.75 21.61
C GLY A 318 6.21 21.40 21.88
N ASP A 319 6.19 21.04 23.16
CA ASP A 319 6.75 19.77 23.62
C ASP A 319 5.76 18.62 23.42
N LEU A 320 6.14 17.67 22.60
CA LEU A 320 5.30 16.48 22.32
C LEU A 320 4.95 15.68 23.61
N PHE A 321 5.81 15.71 24.63
CA PHE A 321 5.58 15.01 25.90
C PHE A 321 4.56 15.72 26.82
N GLN A 322 4.16 16.95 26.49
CA GLN A 322 3.07 17.68 27.15
C GLN A 322 1.78 17.66 26.33
N ILE A 323 1.89 17.41 25.00
CA ILE A 323 0.78 17.53 24.06
C ILE A 323 0.12 16.16 23.78
N LEU A 324 0.93 15.08 23.74
CA LEU A 324 0.40 13.75 23.40
C LEU A 324 -0.40 13.07 24.52
N PRO A 325 -0.03 13.21 25.83
CA PRO A 325 -0.79 12.59 26.91
C PRO A 325 -2.24 13.05 27.03
#